data_7df55f95ff8a1dd47674f6a4354d8071
#
_entry.id   7df55f95ff8a1dd47674f6a4354d8071
#
_cell.length_a   1.000
_cell.length_b   1.000
_cell.length_c   1.000
_cell.angle_alpha   90.00
_cell.angle_beta   90.00
_cell.angle_gamma   90.00
#
_symmetry.space_group_name_H-M   'P 1'
#
loop_
_entity.id
_entity.type
_entity.pdbx_description
1 polymer ?
#
loop_
_entity_poly.entity_id
_entity_poly.type
_entity_poly.pdbx_seq_one_letter_code
_entity_poly.pdbx_strand_id
1 'polypeptide(L)'
;KLLIAIFGGFFLGAGIGMSIRGGGVLDGTEVLALYISRKTVLSVGDVIIIINVLIFSVAAFLINIETALYAMLTYLSASKTIDFLIHGIEEYTGVTIISEKSEEIRVMIIEQLGRGVTIFKAKRGFGKRGRKDEDLDVVYTVLTRLEIQKLTNEIENIDPTAFVVQQSLNDVKGGMIKKLPLH
;
A
#
# COMPACT_ATOMS: atom_id res chain seq x y z
N LYS A 1 -29.32 -5.97 -12.36
CA LYS A 1 -29.08 -6.41 -10.96
C LYS A 1 -27.56 -6.44 -10.66
N LEU A 2 -26.74 -7.14 -11.45
CA LEU A 2 -25.29 -7.28 -11.23
C LEU A 2 -24.56 -5.93 -11.10
N LEU A 3 -24.75 -5.03 -12.07
CA LEU A 3 -24.16 -3.68 -12.04
C LEU A 3 -24.59 -2.89 -10.81
N ILE A 4 -25.84 -2.98 -10.43
CA ILE A 4 -26.36 -2.30 -9.22
C ILE A 4 -25.67 -2.82 -7.96
N ALA A 5 -25.46 -4.15 -7.86
CA ALA A 5 -24.78 -4.75 -6.73
C ALA A 5 -23.32 -4.27 -6.64
N ILE A 6 -22.59 -4.24 -7.75
CA ILE A 6 -21.18 -3.80 -7.78
C ILE A 6 -21.07 -2.31 -7.46
N PHE A 7 -21.80 -1.45 -8.17
CA PHE A 7 -21.73 0.00 -7.94
C PHE A 7 -22.31 0.39 -6.57
N GLY A 8 -23.41 -0.26 -6.14
CA GLY A 8 -23.94 -0.05 -4.79
C GLY A 8 -22.92 -0.40 -3.71
N GLY A 9 -22.23 -1.53 -3.87
CA GLY A 9 -21.13 -1.95 -2.99
C GLY A 9 -19.97 -0.96 -3.01
N PHE A 10 -19.57 -0.47 -4.18
CA PHE A 10 -18.53 0.56 -4.29
C PHE A 10 -18.88 1.83 -3.49
N PHE A 11 -20.07 2.40 -3.70
CA PHE A 11 -20.49 3.61 -2.97
C PHE A 11 -20.67 3.37 -1.48
N LEU A 12 -21.21 2.21 -1.08
CA LEU A 12 -21.31 1.80 0.31
C LEU A 12 -19.92 1.72 0.95
N GLY A 13 -19.00 0.99 0.31
CA GLY A 13 -17.62 0.86 0.78
C GLY A 13 -16.87 2.18 0.82
N ALA A 14 -17.13 3.08 -0.14
CA ALA A 14 -16.58 4.42 -0.13
C ALA A 14 -17.05 5.24 1.07
N GLY A 15 -18.35 5.20 1.38
CA GLY A 15 -18.91 5.86 2.55
C GLY A 15 -18.30 5.35 3.86
N ILE A 16 -18.28 4.03 4.04
CA ILE A 16 -17.70 3.37 5.22
C ILE A 16 -16.19 3.70 5.33
N GLY A 17 -15.42 3.51 4.27
CA GLY A 17 -13.98 3.74 4.27
C GLY A 17 -13.61 5.19 4.59
N MET A 18 -14.34 6.16 4.05
CA MET A 18 -14.14 7.58 4.37
C MET A 18 -14.53 7.90 5.82
N SER A 19 -15.60 7.31 6.34
CA SER A 19 -16.00 7.47 7.73
C SER A 19 -14.90 6.97 8.67
N ILE A 20 -14.41 5.76 8.45
CA ILE A 20 -13.35 5.15 9.27
C ILE A 20 -12.06 5.99 9.17
N ARG A 21 -11.70 6.46 7.99
CA ARG A 21 -10.53 7.31 7.78
C ARG A 21 -10.66 8.67 8.49
N GLY A 22 -11.88 9.20 8.60
CA GLY A 22 -12.21 10.39 9.38
C GLY A 22 -12.30 10.15 10.90
N GLY A 23 -12.07 8.91 11.36
CA GLY A 23 -12.15 8.55 12.79
C GLY A 23 -13.57 8.22 13.27
N GLY A 24 -14.54 8.15 12.36
CA GLY A 24 -15.92 7.74 12.64
C GLY A 24 -16.18 6.27 12.36
N VAL A 25 -17.31 5.78 12.86
CA VAL A 25 -17.88 4.47 12.54
C VAL A 25 -19.37 4.63 12.37
N LEU A 26 -20.00 3.81 11.51
CA LEU A 26 -21.43 3.88 11.22
C LEU A 26 -22.22 2.90 12.09
N ASP A 27 -21.66 1.71 12.34
CA ASP A 27 -22.33 0.68 13.15
C ASP A 27 -21.35 -0.19 13.96
N GLY A 28 -21.92 -1.16 14.73
CA GLY A 28 -21.16 -2.06 15.59
C GLY A 28 -20.30 -3.08 14.83
N THR A 29 -20.66 -3.45 13.62
CA THR A 29 -19.89 -4.41 12.81
C THR A 29 -18.57 -3.81 12.38
N GLU A 30 -18.52 -2.52 12.09
CA GLU A 30 -17.31 -1.77 11.76
C GLU A 30 -16.38 -1.63 12.96
N VAL A 31 -16.94 -1.37 14.16
CA VAL A 31 -16.17 -1.34 15.41
C VAL A 31 -15.50 -2.68 15.65
N LEU A 32 -16.25 -3.77 15.47
CA LEU A 32 -15.73 -5.12 15.61
C LEU A 32 -14.65 -5.43 14.58
N ALA A 33 -14.86 -5.02 13.32
CA ALA A 33 -13.91 -5.20 12.25
C ALA A 33 -12.58 -4.45 12.53
N LEU A 34 -12.66 -3.20 12.99
CA LEU A 34 -11.50 -2.42 13.40
C LEU A 34 -10.75 -3.05 14.58
N TYR A 35 -11.47 -3.57 15.55
CA TYR A 35 -10.87 -4.23 16.72
C TYR A 35 -10.12 -5.51 16.32
N ILE A 36 -10.74 -6.36 15.47
CA ILE A 36 -10.14 -7.60 14.99
C ILE A 36 -8.93 -7.31 14.10
N SER A 37 -9.05 -6.37 13.14
CA SER A 37 -7.96 -6.04 12.21
C SER A 37 -6.70 -5.52 12.92
N ARG A 38 -6.87 -4.81 14.05
CA ARG A 38 -5.72 -4.37 14.87
C ARG A 38 -4.98 -5.50 15.59
N LYS A 39 -5.61 -6.65 15.76
CA LYS A 39 -5.06 -7.81 16.48
C LYS A 39 -4.66 -8.97 15.57
N THR A 40 -5.02 -8.91 14.31
CA THR A 40 -4.80 -9.97 13.32
C THR A 40 -4.14 -9.41 12.07
N VAL A 41 -3.80 -10.29 11.13
CA VAL A 41 -3.28 -9.93 9.81
C VAL A 41 -4.40 -9.57 8.81
N LEU A 42 -5.67 -9.68 9.23
CA LEU A 42 -6.83 -9.41 8.38
C LEU A 42 -7.06 -7.90 8.24
N SER A 43 -7.42 -7.47 7.04
CA SER A 43 -7.86 -6.09 6.81
C SER A 43 -9.25 -5.85 7.40
N VAL A 44 -9.63 -4.58 7.53
CA VAL A 44 -10.99 -4.21 7.95
C VAL A 44 -12.03 -4.77 6.97
N GLY A 45 -11.76 -4.65 5.67
CA GLY A 45 -12.63 -5.20 4.63
C GLY A 45 -12.73 -6.73 4.68
N ASP A 46 -11.63 -7.45 4.96
CA ASP A 46 -11.67 -8.91 5.08
C ASP A 46 -12.56 -9.36 6.25
N VAL A 47 -12.50 -8.67 7.39
CA VAL A 47 -13.37 -8.98 8.53
C VAL A 47 -14.83 -8.69 8.21
N ILE A 48 -15.12 -7.55 7.58
CA ILE A 48 -16.49 -7.18 7.17
C ILE A 48 -17.06 -8.23 6.21
N ILE A 49 -16.30 -8.68 5.21
CA ILE A 49 -16.81 -9.68 4.26
C ILE A 49 -17.02 -11.03 4.93
N ILE A 50 -16.15 -11.47 5.83
CA ILE A 50 -16.31 -12.73 6.57
C ILE A 50 -17.63 -12.73 7.37
N ILE A 51 -17.88 -11.65 8.13
CA ILE A 51 -19.11 -11.50 8.91
C ILE A 51 -20.34 -11.55 7.98
N ASN A 52 -20.30 -10.79 6.89
CA ASN A 52 -21.42 -10.71 5.96
C ASN A 52 -21.66 -12.03 5.18
N VAL A 53 -20.62 -12.77 4.83
CA VAL A 53 -20.76 -14.10 4.21
C VAL A 53 -21.51 -15.05 5.16
N LEU A 54 -21.19 -15.03 6.45
CA LEU A 54 -21.91 -15.84 7.44
C LEU A 54 -23.41 -15.44 7.52
N ILE A 55 -23.68 -14.14 7.61
CA ILE A 55 -25.06 -13.61 7.67
C ILE A 55 -25.83 -13.99 6.41
N PHE A 56 -25.27 -13.77 5.22
CA PHE A 56 -25.96 -14.04 3.96
C PHE A 56 -26.06 -15.52 3.62
N SER A 57 -25.17 -16.36 4.17
CA SER A 57 -25.33 -17.82 4.07
C SER A 57 -26.59 -18.28 4.78
N VAL A 58 -26.88 -17.75 5.97
CA VAL A 58 -28.13 -18.01 6.68
C VAL A 58 -29.31 -17.42 5.91
N ALA A 59 -29.20 -16.21 5.40
CA ALA A 59 -30.23 -15.54 4.63
C ALA A 59 -30.58 -16.30 3.32
N ALA A 60 -29.62 -16.99 2.70
CA ALA A 60 -29.87 -17.81 1.52
C ALA A 60 -30.87 -18.92 1.76
N PHE A 61 -30.87 -19.51 2.95
CA PHE A 61 -31.84 -20.54 3.33
C PHE A 61 -33.21 -19.96 3.68
N LEU A 62 -33.24 -18.73 4.24
CA LEU A 62 -34.47 -18.14 4.75
C LEU A 62 -35.23 -17.31 3.69
N ILE A 63 -34.55 -16.73 2.74
CA ILE A 63 -35.12 -15.78 1.79
C ILE A 63 -35.07 -16.34 0.37
N ASN A 64 -33.91 -16.21 -0.27
CA ASN A 64 -33.66 -16.62 -1.65
C ASN A 64 -32.16 -16.62 -1.95
N ILE A 65 -31.67 -17.66 -2.60
CA ILE A 65 -30.25 -17.81 -2.98
C ILE A 65 -29.80 -16.69 -3.92
N GLU A 66 -30.63 -16.29 -4.89
CA GLU A 66 -30.29 -15.22 -5.82
C GLU A 66 -30.03 -13.90 -5.08
N THR A 67 -30.90 -13.53 -4.17
CA THR A 67 -30.78 -12.30 -3.37
C THR A 67 -29.54 -12.34 -2.46
N ALA A 68 -29.28 -13.48 -1.83
CA ALA A 68 -28.10 -13.64 -0.98
C ALA A 68 -26.80 -13.52 -1.78
N LEU A 69 -26.73 -14.08 -2.99
CA LEU A 69 -25.56 -13.96 -3.88
C LEU A 69 -25.30 -12.50 -4.32
N TYR A 70 -26.36 -11.75 -4.66
CA TYR A 70 -26.18 -10.32 -4.95
C TYR A 70 -25.74 -9.52 -3.75
N ALA A 71 -26.25 -9.83 -2.55
CA ALA A 71 -25.82 -9.21 -1.32
C ALA A 71 -24.34 -9.52 -1.02
N MET A 72 -23.91 -10.77 -1.16
CA MET A 72 -22.50 -11.15 -1.02
C MET A 72 -21.60 -10.39 -2.01
N LEU A 73 -22.03 -10.25 -3.27
CA LEU A 73 -21.30 -9.50 -4.28
C LEU A 73 -21.19 -8.01 -3.93
N THR A 74 -22.27 -7.43 -3.41
CA THR A 74 -22.29 -6.05 -2.93
C THR A 74 -21.23 -5.83 -1.84
N TYR A 75 -21.21 -6.71 -0.82
CA TYR A 75 -20.25 -6.59 0.26
C TYR A 75 -18.83 -6.97 -0.14
N LEU A 76 -18.64 -7.83 -1.13
CA LEU A 76 -17.32 -8.07 -1.72
C LEU A 76 -16.77 -6.79 -2.39
N SER A 77 -17.61 -6.08 -3.16
CA SER A 77 -17.23 -4.79 -3.75
C SER A 77 -16.96 -3.73 -2.67
N ALA A 78 -17.83 -3.66 -1.66
CA ALA A 78 -17.65 -2.75 -0.53
C ALA A 78 -16.35 -3.01 0.24
N SER A 79 -16.06 -4.27 0.59
CA SER A 79 -14.84 -4.69 1.29
C SER A 79 -13.58 -4.21 0.58
N LYS A 80 -13.47 -4.46 -0.71
CA LYS A 80 -12.28 -4.02 -1.49
C LYS A 80 -12.18 -2.50 -1.58
N THR A 81 -13.30 -1.80 -1.65
CA THR A 81 -13.32 -0.33 -1.63
C THR A 81 -12.94 0.24 -0.26
N ILE A 82 -13.40 -0.36 0.82
CA ILE A 82 -13.03 0.01 2.20
C ILE A 82 -11.51 -0.11 2.38
N ASP A 83 -10.94 -1.27 2.04
CA ASP A 83 -9.50 -1.49 2.17
C ASP A 83 -8.68 -0.50 1.36
N PHE A 84 -9.10 -0.25 0.12
CA PHE A 84 -8.46 0.74 -0.74
C PHE A 84 -8.49 2.15 -0.13
N LEU A 85 -9.60 2.54 0.49
CA LEU A 85 -9.74 3.88 1.10
C LEU A 85 -9.02 4.00 2.44
N ILE A 86 -9.03 2.96 3.27
CA ILE A 86 -8.38 2.98 4.59
C ILE A 86 -6.86 2.96 4.43
N HIS A 87 -6.33 2.02 3.65
CA HIS A 87 -4.89 1.88 3.44
C HIS A 87 -4.36 2.92 2.44
N GLY A 88 -5.26 3.48 1.62
CA GLY A 88 -4.93 4.50 0.63
C GLY A 88 -4.08 3.95 -0.51
N ILE A 89 -3.57 4.88 -1.31
CA ILE A 89 -2.57 4.62 -2.36
C ILE A 89 -1.15 4.60 -1.75
N GLU A 90 -1.04 4.68 -0.43
CA GLU A 90 0.24 4.66 0.28
C GLU A 90 0.83 3.25 0.34
N GLU A 91 1.02 2.63 -0.83
CA GLU A 91 1.94 1.52 -0.95
C GLU A 91 3.35 2.10 -0.83
N TYR A 92 4.05 1.69 0.22
CA TYR A 92 5.46 2.01 0.35
C TYR A 92 6.27 1.15 -0.60
N THR A 93 7.26 1.78 -1.21
CA THR A 93 8.21 1.11 -2.10
C THR A 93 9.62 1.31 -1.57
N GLY A 94 10.30 0.22 -1.30
CA GLY A 94 11.74 0.23 -1.06
C GLY A 94 12.45 0.37 -2.39
N VAL A 95 13.36 1.32 -2.49
CA VAL A 95 14.15 1.55 -3.69
C VAL A 95 15.62 1.37 -3.36
N THR A 96 16.25 0.43 -4.06
CA THR A 96 17.68 0.16 -3.99
C THR A 96 18.34 0.74 -5.25
N ILE A 97 19.33 1.59 -5.07
CA ILE A 97 20.00 2.30 -6.16
C ILE A 97 21.49 1.96 -6.13
N ILE A 98 22.02 1.51 -7.25
CA ILE A 98 23.41 1.19 -7.46
C ILE A 98 23.95 2.11 -8.55
N SER A 99 24.83 3.02 -8.17
CA SER A 99 25.40 4.04 -9.07
C SER A 99 26.82 4.41 -8.65
N GLU A 100 27.63 4.83 -9.58
CA GLU A 100 28.94 5.44 -9.30
C GLU A 100 28.79 6.83 -8.66
N LYS A 101 27.62 7.47 -8.84
CA LYS A 101 27.26 8.77 -8.28
C LYS A 101 26.34 8.63 -7.06
N SER A 102 26.58 7.61 -6.24
CA SER A 102 25.75 7.29 -5.07
C SER A 102 25.63 8.46 -4.09
N GLU A 103 26.68 9.27 -3.92
CA GLU A 103 26.67 10.42 -3.01
C GLU A 103 25.80 11.56 -3.54
N GLU A 104 25.85 11.87 -4.84
CA GLU A 104 24.98 12.88 -5.46
C GLU A 104 23.50 12.49 -5.33
N ILE A 105 23.20 11.20 -5.58
CA ILE A 105 21.84 10.64 -5.44
C ILE A 105 21.38 10.71 -3.99
N ARG A 106 22.25 10.39 -3.02
CA ARG A 106 21.94 10.49 -1.60
C ARG A 106 21.54 11.92 -1.21
N VAL A 107 22.34 12.89 -1.61
CA VAL A 107 22.08 14.32 -1.33
C VAL A 107 20.76 14.76 -1.95
N MET A 108 20.51 14.41 -3.20
CA MET A 108 19.26 14.71 -3.89
C MET A 108 18.04 14.16 -3.16
N ILE A 109 18.08 12.88 -2.72
CA ILE A 109 16.98 12.27 -1.98
C ILE A 109 16.69 13.02 -0.68
N ILE A 110 17.73 13.41 0.05
CA ILE A 110 17.58 14.14 1.33
C ILE A 110 17.05 15.54 1.08
N GLU A 111 17.63 16.29 0.17
CA GLU A 111 17.32 17.71 -0.02
C GLU A 111 16.04 17.96 -0.81
N GLN A 112 15.78 17.18 -1.86
CA GLN A 112 14.65 17.42 -2.76
C GLN A 112 13.40 16.60 -2.41
N LEU A 113 13.59 15.41 -1.84
CA LEU A 113 12.49 14.53 -1.47
C LEU A 113 12.20 14.53 0.04
N GLY A 114 13.17 14.99 0.86
CA GLY A 114 13.03 15.01 2.32
C GLY A 114 12.85 13.61 2.92
N ARG A 115 13.52 12.60 2.33
CA ARG A 115 13.40 11.19 2.73
C ARG A 115 14.67 10.67 3.38
N GLY A 116 14.48 9.71 4.29
CA GLY A 116 15.59 9.00 4.90
C GLY A 116 16.33 8.12 3.88
N VAL A 117 17.64 8.06 4.02
CA VAL A 117 18.50 7.24 3.18
C VAL A 117 19.37 6.34 4.04
N THR A 118 19.51 5.08 3.64
CA THR A 118 20.43 4.12 4.23
C THR A 118 21.49 3.76 3.18
N ILE A 119 22.76 3.77 3.57
CA ILE A 119 23.87 3.35 2.71
C ILE A 119 24.32 1.96 3.14
N PHE A 120 24.30 1.02 2.20
CA PHE A 120 24.94 -0.28 2.37
C PHE A 120 26.30 -0.29 1.70
N LYS A 121 27.32 -0.69 2.44
CA LYS A 121 28.66 -0.94 1.89
C LYS A 121 28.64 -2.32 1.20
N ALA A 122 28.85 -2.31 -0.09
CA ALA A 122 28.84 -3.52 -0.92
C ALA A 122 30.13 -3.65 -1.73
N LYS A 123 30.37 -4.82 -2.26
CA LYS A 123 31.46 -5.06 -3.22
C LYS A 123 30.89 -5.31 -4.60
N ARG A 124 31.48 -4.70 -5.60
CA ARG A 124 31.15 -4.95 -6.98
C ARG A 124 31.68 -6.33 -7.39
N GLY A 125 30.77 -7.25 -7.69
CA GLY A 125 31.12 -8.58 -8.18
C GLY A 125 31.40 -8.60 -9.69
N PHE A 126 30.43 -9.13 -10.46
CA PHE A 126 30.51 -9.22 -11.91
C PHE A 126 29.40 -8.40 -12.55
N GLY A 127 29.70 -7.69 -13.63
CA GLY A 127 28.73 -6.90 -14.38
C GLY A 127 29.19 -6.62 -15.81
N LYS A 128 28.44 -5.76 -16.51
CA LYS A 128 28.67 -5.40 -17.93
C LYS A 128 30.11 -4.89 -18.22
N ARG A 129 30.80 -4.35 -17.19
CA ARG A 129 32.19 -3.86 -17.26
C ARG A 129 33.22 -4.90 -16.75
N GLY A 130 32.84 -6.15 -16.59
CA GLY A 130 33.71 -7.22 -16.09
C GLY A 130 33.73 -7.30 -14.56
N ARG A 131 34.65 -8.12 -14.01
CA ARG A 131 34.86 -8.28 -12.59
C ARG A 131 35.72 -7.13 -12.07
N LYS A 132 35.19 -6.38 -11.10
CA LYS A 132 35.92 -5.38 -10.35
C LYS A 132 35.70 -5.61 -8.87
N ASP A 133 36.78 -5.74 -8.12
CA ASP A 133 36.77 -5.93 -6.67
C ASP A 133 36.84 -4.53 -5.98
N GLU A 134 35.92 -3.65 -6.37
CA GLU A 134 35.83 -2.29 -5.85
C GLU A 134 34.69 -2.19 -4.83
N ASP A 135 34.92 -1.43 -3.78
CA ASP A 135 33.86 -1.07 -2.83
C ASP A 135 32.81 -0.18 -3.51
N LEU A 136 31.58 -0.41 -3.17
CA LEU A 136 30.43 0.28 -3.77
C LEU A 136 29.43 0.67 -2.67
N ASP A 137 28.94 1.90 -2.75
CA ASP A 137 27.88 2.38 -1.90
C ASP A 137 26.53 2.17 -2.58
N VAL A 138 25.68 1.35 -1.95
CA VAL A 138 24.31 1.10 -2.39
C VAL A 138 23.37 1.99 -1.58
N VAL A 139 22.64 2.83 -2.27
CA VAL A 139 21.66 3.74 -1.67
C VAL A 139 20.31 3.02 -1.53
N TYR A 140 19.76 3.02 -0.34
CA TYR A 140 18.42 2.49 -0.06
C TYR A 140 17.53 3.57 0.53
N THR A 141 16.34 3.70 0.01
CA THR A 141 15.32 4.62 0.53
C THR A 141 13.94 4.01 0.45
N VAL A 142 13.03 4.50 1.29
CA VAL A 142 11.62 4.09 1.27
C VAL A 142 10.76 5.30 0.96
N LEU A 143 9.92 5.15 -0.05
CA LEU A 143 9.08 6.20 -0.61
C LEU A 143 7.64 5.73 -0.76
N THR A 144 6.71 6.66 -0.87
CA THR A 144 5.38 6.35 -1.33
C THR A 144 5.37 6.14 -2.84
N ARG A 145 4.43 5.35 -3.34
CA ARG A 145 4.28 5.08 -4.79
C ARG A 145 4.17 6.35 -5.64
N LEU A 146 3.60 7.43 -5.07
CA LEU A 146 3.46 8.71 -5.76
C LEU A 146 4.78 9.45 -5.98
N GLU A 147 5.78 9.18 -5.16
CA GLU A 147 7.09 9.85 -5.23
C GLU A 147 8.10 9.12 -6.12
N ILE A 148 7.81 7.87 -6.50
CA ILE A 148 8.73 7.04 -7.30
C ILE A 148 9.05 7.68 -8.63
N GLN A 149 8.05 8.24 -9.32
CA GLN A 149 8.27 8.86 -10.62
C GLN A 149 9.23 10.04 -10.51
N LYS A 150 9.08 10.88 -9.47
CA LYS A 150 9.98 11.99 -9.22
C LYS A 150 11.40 11.50 -8.93
N LEU A 151 11.52 10.48 -8.05
CA LEU A 151 12.83 9.89 -7.75
C LEU A 151 13.51 9.34 -9.02
N THR A 152 12.77 8.59 -9.83
CA THR A 152 13.32 7.98 -11.06
C THR A 152 13.82 9.05 -12.02
N ASN A 153 13.05 10.10 -12.26
CA ASN A 153 13.44 11.21 -13.13
C ASN A 153 14.72 11.90 -12.62
N GLU A 154 14.81 12.15 -11.32
CA GLU A 154 16.00 12.79 -10.74
C GLU A 154 17.23 11.88 -10.79
N ILE A 155 17.06 10.57 -10.60
CA ILE A 155 18.17 9.62 -10.77
C ILE A 155 18.66 9.61 -12.22
N GLU A 156 17.75 9.57 -13.19
CA GLU A 156 18.09 9.60 -14.62
C GLU A 156 18.86 10.87 -15.00
N ASN A 157 18.53 12.02 -14.39
CA ASN A 157 19.24 13.28 -14.59
C ASN A 157 20.68 13.23 -14.03
N ILE A 158 20.90 12.55 -12.89
CA ILE A 158 22.21 12.44 -12.26
C ILE A 158 23.05 11.35 -12.93
N ASP A 159 22.50 10.14 -13.07
CA ASP A 159 23.16 8.99 -13.67
C ASP A 159 22.18 8.16 -14.49
N PRO A 160 22.12 8.36 -15.82
CA PRO A 160 21.27 7.55 -16.70
C PRO A 160 21.62 6.05 -16.71
N THR A 161 22.77 5.68 -16.17
CA THR A 161 23.24 4.28 -16.13
C THR A 161 23.03 3.63 -14.77
N ALA A 162 22.42 4.33 -13.82
CA ALA A 162 22.13 3.81 -12.50
C ALA A 162 21.24 2.56 -12.58
N PHE A 163 21.55 1.56 -11.76
CA PHE A 163 20.70 0.38 -11.62
C PHE A 163 19.74 0.60 -10.45
N VAL A 164 18.45 0.64 -10.74
CA VAL A 164 17.40 0.93 -9.77
C VAL A 164 16.47 -0.28 -9.63
N VAL A 165 16.33 -0.78 -8.41
CA VAL A 165 15.40 -1.86 -8.07
C VAL A 165 14.31 -1.30 -7.17
N GLN A 166 13.06 -1.55 -7.54
CA GLN A 166 11.88 -1.14 -6.78
C GLN A 166 11.19 -2.39 -6.24
N GLN A 167 10.84 -2.35 -4.96
CA GLN A 167 10.18 -3.46 -4.27
C GLN A 167 9.02 -2.93 -3.42
N SER A 168 7.81 -3.43 -3.64
CA SER A 168 6.65 -3.09 -2.80
C SER A 168 6.86 -3.59 -1.38
N LEU A 169 6.56 -2.74 -0.40
CA LEU A 169 6.62 -3.05 1.01
C LEU A 169 5.22 -3.09 1.59
N ASN A 170 4.86 -4.18 2.23
CA ASN A 170 3.51 -4.37 2.78
C ASN A 170 3.28 -3.53 4.04
N ASP A 171 4.34 -3.32 4.84
CA ASP A 171 4.25 -2.54 6.07
C ASP A 171 5.61 -1.89 6.37
N VAL A 172 5.56 -0.64 6.85
CA VAL A 172 6.75 0.11 7.23
C VAL A 172 6.47 0.81 8.56
N LYS A 173 7.32 0.56 9.56
CA LYS A 173 7.19 1.16 10.89
C LYS A 173 8.45 1.92 11.27
N GLY A 174 8.27 3.20 11.60
CA GLY A 174 9.37 4.09 12.03
C GLY A 174 10.09 4.77 10.85
N GLY A 175 11.17 5.48 11.15
CA GLY A 175 11.96 6.23 10.16
C GLY A 175 11.35 7.60 9.78
N MET A 176 11.97 8.28 8.81
CA MET A 176 11.51 9.57 8.27
C MET A 176 10.42 9.39 7.20
N ILE A 177 9.45 8.54 7.49
CA ILE A 177 8.28 8.39 6.64
C ILE A 177 7.30 9.48 7.03
N LYS A 178 6.92 10.32 6.06
CA LYS A 178 5.92 11.35 6.28
C LYS A 178 4.60 10.67 6.63
N LYS A 179 4.29 10.56 7.91
CA LYS A 179 2.93 10.26 8.35
C LYS A 179 2.11 11.48 7.97
N LEU A 180 1.12 11.31 7.08
CA LEU A 180 0.05 12.28 6.99
C LEU A 180 -0.54 12.40 8.40
N PRO A 181 -0.67 13.62 8.96
CA PRO A 181 -1.31 13.78 10.24
C PRO A 181 -2.74 13.27 10.09
N LEU A 182 -3.04 12.18 10.79
CA LEU A 182 -4.41 11.83 11.09
C LEU A 182 -4.89 12.92 12.06
N HIS A 183 -5.60 13.90 11.51
CA HIS A 183 -6.34 14.87 12.30
C HIS A 183 -7.50 14.19 13.00
#